data_f17f2e10e625bd72c78d0fbb88ce1892
#
_entry.id   f17f2e10e625bd72c78d0fbb88ce1892
#
_cell.length_a   1.000
_cell.length_b   1.000
_cell.length_c   1.000
_cell.angle_alpha   90.00
_cell.angle_beta   90.00
_cell.angle_gamma   90.00
#
_symmetry.space_group_name_H-M   'P 1'
#
loop_
_entity.id
_entity.type
_entity.pdbx_description
1 polymer ?
#
loop_
_entity_poly.entity_id
_entity_poly.type
_entity_poly.pdbx_seq_one_letter_code
_entity_poly.pdbx_strand_id
1 'polypeptide(L)'
;MKDKRAELLGKYPVKKLLVKLAIPATAGMMVNALYNLVDTFYVARGAGEVAIGALTFAFPVQMIIMAVGLMIGIGSASVFSRAYGRNDREKMNNVVNTAIRIDAFLSLILAVIGFLFLDQLLTFFGASTSNIEYAKDYLSVILIGLVPLSLSMVLNNLARAEGRVNIAMYAMMLGAGTNILIDPLFIFDEVTFCGTTIPLLGLGVRGAGIATVLSQIISFSYILTKTFSKDSQIRVNFKNWLDIHFETVKDIIVIGMPTFLRNSLGAFLAILILKLISFYAVGDSDIYQSVYGVINKMIVLINYLKQFQT
;
A
#
# COMPACT_ATOMS: atom_id res chain seq x y z
N MET A 1 21.18 18.24 22.51
CA MET A 1 21.81 16.93 22.22
C MET A 1 21.94 16.80 20.72
N LYS A 2 23.16 16.59 20.18
CA LYS A 2 23.35 16.30 18.75
C LYS A 2 22.63 15.02 18.43
N ASP A 3 21.77 15.05 17.41
CA ASP A 3 21.02 13.87 17.00
C ASP A 3 22.01 12.86 16.40
N LYS A 4 22.24 11.77 17.12
CA LYS A 4 23.17 10.69 16.69
C LYS A 4 22.82 10.13 15.30
N ARG A 5 21.57 10.29 14.87
CA ARG A 5 21.10 9.83 13.54
C ARG A 5 21.46 10.81 12.44
N ALA A 6 21.30 12.12 12.67
CA ALA A 6 21.75 13.13 11.72
C ALA A 6 23.28 13.03 11.50
N GLU A 7 24.02 12.74 12.56
CA GLU A 7 25.47 12.50 12.49
C GLU A 7 25.81 11.20 11.75
N LEU A 8 25.05 10.13 11.95
CA LEU A 8 25.21 8.88 11.23
C LEU A 8 24.93 9.05 9.75
N LEU A 9 23.86 9.76 9.37
CA LEU A 9 23.50 10.02 7.97
C LEU A 9 24.52 10.95 7.28
N GLY A 10 25.12 11.90 8.00
CA GLY A 10 26.06 12.87 7.44
C GLY A 10 27.52 12.46 7.41
N LYS A 11 27.96 11.56 8.33
CA LYS A 11 29.39 11.23 8.51
C LYS A 11 29.74 9.77 8.22
N TYR A 12 28.75 8.87 8.09
CA TYR A 12 29.03 7.46 7.86
C TYR A 12 29.50 7.21 6.43
N PRO A 13 30.43 6.27 6.17
CA PRO A 13 30.88 5.94 4.83
C PRO A 13 29.67 5.55 3.96
N VAL A 14 29.49 6.22 2.79
CA VAL A 14 28.32 6.10 1.94
C VAL A 14 27.96 4.65 1.62
N LYS A 15 28.97 3.83 1.25
CA LYS A 15 28.78 2.40 0.92
C LYS A 15 28.16 1.59 2.07
N LYS A 16 28.69 1.79 3.30
CA LYS A 16 28.18 1.10 4.50
C LYS A 16 26.79 1.60 4.90
N LEU A 17 26.54 2.91 4.72
CA LEU A 17 25.25 3.52 5.00
C LEU A 17 24.18 3.00 4.04
N LEU A 18 24.47 2.93 2.73
CA LEU A 18 23.58 2.38 1.73
C LEU A 18 23.16 0.94 2.08
N VAL A 19 24.12 0.06 2.35
CA VAL A 19 23.80 -1.33 2.72
C VAL A 19 22.95 -1.40 3.99
N LYS A 20 23.30 -0.60 5.01
CA LYS A 20 22.57 -0.57 6.29
C LYS A 20 21.12 -0.09 6.16
N LEU A 21 20.83 0.79 5.19
CA LEU A 21 19.48 1.30 4.94
C LEU A 21 18.73 0.46 3.90
N ALA A 22 19.44 -0.04 2.88
CA ALA A 22 18.82 -0.81 1.80
C ALA A 22 18.32 -2.19 2.26
N ILE A 23 19.10 -2.95 3.03
CA ILE A 23 18.72 -4.29 3.47
C ILE A 23 17.37 -4.31 4.19
N PRO A 24 17.12 -3.50 5.25
CA PRO A 24 15.82 -3.50 5.92
C PRO A 24 14.68 -3.03 4.99
N ALA A 25 14.94 -2.01 4.15
CA ALA A 25 13.93 -1.51 3.23
C ALA A 25 13.49 -2.59 2.24
N THR A 26 14.46 -3.29 1.65
CA THR A 26 14.19 -4.34 0.66
C THR A 26 13.57 -5.57 1.32
N ALA A 27 13.99 -5.96 2.52
CA ALA A 27 13.36 -7.04 3.27
C ALA A 27 11.88 -6.77 3.52
N GLY A 28 11.53 -5.54 3.94
CA GLY A 28 10.12 -5.14 4.10
C GLY A 28 9.32 -5.22 2.78
N MET A 29 9.90 -4.77 1.67
CA MET A 29 9.25 -4.84 0.35
C MET A 29 9.09 -6.30 -0.13
N MET A 30 10.07 -7.17 0.11
CA MET A 30 9.96 -8.60 -0.22
C MET A 30 8.84 -9.29 0.55
N VAL A 31 8.77 -9.07 1.86
CA VAL A 31 7.70 -9.64 2.68
C VAL A 31 6.34 -9.14 2.20
N ASN A 32 6.24 -7.87 1.80
CA ASN A 32 5.02 -7.31 1.22
C ASN A 32 4.65 -7.95 -0.12
N ALA A 33 5.63 -8.26 -0.99
CA ALA A 33 5.37 -8.96 -2.24
C ALA A 33 4.95 -10.42 -2.02
N LEU A 34 5.57 -11.09 -1.06
CA LEU A 34 5.24 -12.47 -0.70
C LEU A 34 3.82 -12.59 -0.15
N TYR A 35 3.39 -11.69 0.74
CA TYR A 35 2.03 -11.78 1.26
C TYR A 35 0.98 -11.60 0.16
N ASN A 36 1.19 -10.72 -0.81
CA ASN A 36 0.28 -10.57 -1.96
C ASN A 36 0.11 -11.86 -2.77
N LEU A 37 1.19 -12.66 -2.87
CA LEU A 37 1.14 -13.95 -3.54
C LEU A 37 0.37 -14.99 -2.70
N VAL A 38 0.65 -15.02 -1.38
CA VAL A 38 -0.03 -15.92 -0.44
C VAL A 38 -1.51 -15.61 -0.33
N ASP A 39 -1.89 -14.32 -0.24
CA ASP A 39 -3.28 -13.87 -0.27
C ASP A 39 -4.02 -14.37 -1.53
N THR A 40 -3.37 -14.22 -2.70
CA THR A 40 -3.93 -14.74 -3.95
C THR A 40 -4.12 -16.25 -3.91
N PHE A 41 -3.17 -16.99 -3.33
CA PHE A 41 -3.28 -18.44 -3.18
C PHE A 41 -4.44 -18.82 -2.25
N TYR A 42 -4.63 -18.13 -1.14
CA TYR A 42 -5.76 -18.39 -0.24
C TYR A 42 -7.11 -18.09 -0.89
N VAL A 43 -7.20 -16.95 -1.60
CA VAL A 43 -8.43 -16.61 -2.34
C VAL A 43 -8.73 -17.62 -3.44
N ALA A 44 -7.72 -18.06 -4.19
CA ALA A 44 -7.87 -19.09 -5.21
C ALA A 44 -8.45 -20.39 -4.64
N ARG A 45 -8.00 -20.77 -3.45
CA ARG A 45 -8.37 -22.02 -2.80
C ARG A 45 -9.69 -21.94 -2.03
N GLY A 46 -10.04 -20.78 -1.47
CA GLY A 46 -11.23 -20.59 -0.66
C GLY A 46 -12.45 -20.08 -1.41
N ALA A 47 -12.23 -19.25 -2.47
CA ALA A 47 -13.33 -18.63 -3.21
C ALA A 47 -13.39 -19.05 -4.70
N GLY A 48 -12.44 -19.86 -5.15
CA GLY A 48 -12.42 -20.40 -6.52
C GLY A 48 -11.75 -19.51 -7.56
N GLU A 49 -11.65 -20.00 -8.80
CA GLU A 49 -10.91 -19.34 -9.88
C GLU A 49 -11.55 -18.01 -10.34
N VAL A 50 -12.88 -17.91 -10.31
CA VAL A 50 -13.61 -16.68 -10.66
C VAL A 50 -13.27 -15.54 -9.72
N ALA A 51 -13.00 -15.85 -8.45
CA ALA A 51 -12.60 -14.89 -7.44
C ALA A 51 -11.23 -14.26 -7.71
N ILE A 52 -10.30 -14.98 -8.35
CA ILE A 52 -9.00 -14.44 -8.77
C ILE A 52 -9.22 -13.36 -9.84
N GLY A 53 -10.12 -13.60 -10.79
CA GLY A 53 -10.53 -12.61 -11.79
C GLY A 53 -11.04 -11.33 -11.12
N ALA A 54 -11.87 -11.46 -10.10
CA ALA A 54 -12.38 -10.32 -9.34
C ALA A 54 -11.28 -9.48 -8.68
N LEU A 55 -10.28 -10.11 -8.05
CA LEU A 55 -9.11 -9.40 -7.48
C LEU A 55 -8.32 -8.67 -8.57
N THR A 56 -8.29 -9.19 -9.79
CA THR A 56 -7.57 -8.57 -10.91
C THR A 56 -8.18 -7.22 -11.29
N PHE A 57 -9.50 -7.04 -11.17
CA PHE A 57 -10.15 -5.74 -11.40
C PHE A 57 -9.94 -4.74 -10.25
N ALA A 58 -9.76 -5.23 -9.03
CA ALA A 58 -9.43 -4.36 -7.90
C ALA A 58 -8.00 -3.79 -7.99
N PHE A 59 -7.10 -4.49 -8.67
CA PHE A 59 -5.69 -4.12 -8.76
C PHE A 59 -5.43 -2.73 -9.37
N PRO A 60 -6.00 -2.32 -10.51
CA PRO A 60 -5.82 -0.96 -11.05
C PRO A 60 -6.29 0.14 -10.08
N VAL A 61 -7.39 -0.08 -9.37
CA VAL A 61 -7.88 0.86 -8.35
C VAL A 61 -6.86 0.98 -7.22
N GLN A 62 -6.37 -0.14 -6.71
CA GLN A 62 -5.33 -0.15 -5.69
C GLN A 62 -4.05 0.56 -6.17
N MET A 63 -3.64 0.38 -7.43
CA MET A 63 -2.48 1.10 -7.99
C MET A 63 -2.68 2.62 -8.01
N ILE A 64 -3.87 3.12 -8.31
CA ILE A 64 -4.16 4.57 -8.28
C ILE A 64 -4.09 5.08 -6.84
N ILE A 65 -4.67 4.34 -5.89
CA ILE A 65 -4.61 4.65 -4.46
C ILE A 65 -3.15 4.73 -3.99
N MET A 66 -2.37 3.70 -4.32
CA MET A 66 -0.94 3.64 -4.01
C MET A 66 -0.17 4.78 -4.67
N ALA A 67 -0.53 5.18 -5.90
CA ALA A 67 0.11 6.28 -6.61
C ALA A 67 -0.02 7.60 -5.82
N VAL A 68 -1.19 7.89 -5.24
CA VAL A 68 -1.42 9.09 -4.42
C VAL A 68 -0.63 9.02 -3.11
N GLY A 69 -0.75 7.93 -2.36
CA GLY A 69 -0.01 7.74 -1.09
C GLY A 69 1.50 7.81 -1.27
N LEU A 70 2.04 7.20 -2.35
CA LEU A 70 3.47 7.27 -2.68
C LEU A 70 3.90 8.66 -3.18
N MET A 71 3.06 9.36 -3.93
CA MET A 71 3.34 10.75 -4.33
C MET A 71 3.57 11.63 -3.10
N ILE A 72 2.64 11.60 -2.17
CA ILE A 72 2.72 12.41 -0.94
C ILE A 72 3.85 11.89 -0.04
N GLY A 73 3.98 10.57 0.10
CA GLY A 73 5.00 9.94 0.93
C GLY A 73 6.43 10.24 0.47
N ILE A 74 6.74 10.06 -0.81
CA ILE A 74 8.09 10.31 -1.38
C ILE A 74 8.36 11.81 -1.46
N GLY A 75 7.36 12.61 -1.88
CA GLY A 75 7.48 14.06 -1.92
C GLY A 75 7.79 14.64 -0.55
N SER A 76 7.00 14.28 0.47
CA SER A 76 7.22 14.74 1.84
C SER A 76 8.53 14.22 2.43
N ALA A 77 8.92 12.97 2.19
CA ALA A 77 10.18 12.40 2.64
C ALA A 77 11.39 13.19 2.10
N SER A 78 11.35 13.59 0.83
CA SER A 78 12.42 14.38 0.21
C SER A 78 12.52 15.78 0.80
N VAL A 79 11.39 16.50 0.96
CA VAL A 79 11.38 17.83 1.57
C VAL A 79 11.81 17.76 3.04
N PHE A 80 11.30 16.76 3.78
CA PHE A 80 11.66 16.50 5.17
C PHE A 80 13.17 16.24 5.34
N SER A 81 13.76 15.36 4.52
CA SER A 81 15.19 15.04 4.59
C SER A 81 16.08 16.26 4.40
N ARG A 82 15.71 17.18 3.49
CA ARG A 82 16.44 18.43 3.27
C ARG A 82 16.32 19.37 4.47
N ALA A 83 15.13 19.50 5.05
CA ALA A 83 14.90 20.29 6.26
C ALA A 83 15.65 19.69 7.46
N TYR A 84 15.64 18.36 7.57
CA TYR A 84 16.36 17.63 8.62
C TYR A 84 17.86 17.84 8.54
N GLY A 85 18.45 17.76 7.35
CA GLY A 85 19.87 18.04 7.11
C GLY A 85 20.28 19.50 7.46
N ARG A 86 19.37 20.45 7.30
CA ARG A 86 19.55 21.86 7.70
C ARG A 86 19.23 22.16 9.16
N ASN A 87 18.74 21.15 9.91
CA ASN A 87 18.23 21.30 11.27
C ASN A 87 17.08 22.31 11.40
N ASP A 88 16.30 22.50 10.35
CA ASP A 88 15.14 23.39 10.27
C ASP A 88 13.88 22.67 10.80
N ARG A 89 13.67 22.77 12.11
CA ARG A 89 12.58 22.11 12.81
C ARG A 89 11.21 22.62 12.42
N GLU A 90 11.10 23.89 12.08
CA GLU A 90 9.84 24.49 11.67
C GLU A 90 9.40 23.89 10.32
N LYS A 91 10.28 23.89 9.32
CA LYS A 91 10.00 23.27 8.01
C LYS A 91 9.73 21.77 8.14
N MET A 92 10.45 21.03 9.00
CA MET A 92 10.19 19.62 9.26
C MET A 92 8.75 19.39 9.75
N ASN A 93 8.31 20.15 10.77
CA ASN A 93 6.97 20.04 11.32
C ASN A 93 5.90 20.44 10.29
N ASN A 94 6.13 21.48 9.53
CA ASN A 94 5.22 21.94 8.47
C ASN A 94 5.05 20.87 7.39
N VAL A 95 6.14 20.22 6.96
CA VAL A 95 6.10 19.14 5.96
C VAL A 95 5.29 17.95 6.48
N VAL A 96 5.54 17.49 7.70
CA VAL A 96 4.82 16.34 8.29
C VAL A 96 3.33 16.64 8.42
N ASN A 97 2.98 17.78 8.99
CA ASN A 97 1.58 18.19 9.17
C ASN A 97 0.86 18.33 7.84
N THR A 98 1.49 18.98 6.86
CA THR A 98 0.94 19.17 5.51
C THR A 98 0.75 17.82 4.81
N ALA A 99 1.74 16.93 4.86
CA ALA A 99 1.66 15.60 4.23
C ALA A 99 0.51 14.75 4.78
N ILE A 100 0.38 14.67 6.11
CA ILE A 100 -0.69 13.89 6.76
C ILE A 100 -2.08 14.44 6.39
N ARG A 101 -2.23 15.77 6.37
CA ARG A 101 -3.52 16.42 6.05
C ARG A 101 -3.93 16.20 4.61
N ILE A 102 -3.00 16.44 3.67
CA ILE A 102 -3.29 16.28 2.24
C ILE A 102 -3.59 14.83 1.94
N ASP A 103 -2.81 13.91 2.49
CA ASP A 103 -3.01 12.48 2.25
C ASP A 103 -4.36 12.01 2.82
N ALA A 104 -4.69 12.39 4.07
CA ALA A 104 -5.97 12.06 4.67
C ALA A 104 -7.16 12.62 3.86
N PHE A 105 -7.04 13.87 3.38
CA PHE A 105 -8.08 14.52 2.58
C PHE A 105 -8.23 13.86 1.20
N LEU A 106 -7.13 13.64 0.49
CA LEU A 106 -7.16 13.03 -0.84
C LEU A 106 -7.59 11.56 -0.77
N SER A 107 -7.11 10.80 0.20
CA SER A 107 -7.52 9.40 0.38
C SER A 107 -9.00 9.29 0.76
N LEU A 108 -9.53 10.20 1.57
CA LEU A 108 -10.95 10.26 1.87
C LEU A 108 -11.79 10.58 0.63
N ILE A 109 -11.38 11.55 -0.18
CA ILE A 109 -12.05 11.87 -1.45
C ILE A 109 -12.03 10.67 -2.37
N LEU A 110 -10.89 9.99 -2.52
CA LEU A 110 -10.78 8.79 -3.35
C LEU A 110 -11.67 7.66 -2.83
N ALA A 111 -11.77 7.48 -1.50
CA ALA A 111 -12.68 6.50 -0.91
C ALA A 111 -14.14 6.81 -1.26
N VAL A 112 -14.58 8.06 -1.07
CA VAL A 112 -15.95 8.49 -1.36
C VAL A 112 -16.27 8.34 -2.86
N ILE A 113 -15.38 8.82 -3.74
CA ILE A 113 -15.55 8.67 -5.19
C ILE A 113 -15.56 7.19 -5.57
N GLY A 114 -14.65 6.40 -5.02
CA GLY A 114 -14.58 4.96 -5.26
C GLY A 114 -15.88 4.25 -4.87
N PHE A 115 -16.49 4.62 -3.74
CA PHE A 115 -17.78 4.08 -3.32
C PHE A 115 -18.94 4.51 -4.22
N LEU A 116 -19.02 5.80 -4.55
CA LEU A 116 -20.11 6.33 -5.37
C LEU A 116 -20.13 5.78 -6.80
N PHE A 117 -18.95 5.50 -7.35
CA PHE A 117 -18.78 5.06 -8.73
C PHE A 117 -18.25 3.61 -8.84
N LEU A 118 -18.40 2.79 -7.79
CA LEU A 118 -17.84 1.44 -7.73
C LEU A 118 -18.29 0.57 -8.91
N ASP A 119 -19.57 0.55 -9.20
CA ASP A 119 -20.17 -0.24 -10.28
C ASP A 119 -19.69 0.23 -11.65
N GLN A 120 -19.68 1.55 -11.85
CA GLN A 120 -19.23 2.16 -13.10
C GLN A 120 -17.74 1.90 -13.35
N LEU A 121 -16.92 1.97 -12.30
CA LEU A 121 -15.48 1.68 -12.38
C LEU A 121 -15.21 0.23 -12.76
N LEU A 122 -15.86 -0.73 -12.11
CA LEU A 122 -15.70 -2.15 -12.40
C LEU A 122 -16.18 -2.51 -13.80
N THR A 123 -17.34 -2.00 -14.22
CA THR A 123 -17.85 -2.18 -15.57
C THR A 123 -16.93 -1.53 -16.61
N PHE A 124 -16.41 -0.33 -16.32
CA PHE A 124 -15.46 0.35 -17.18
C PHE A 124 -14.15 -0.44 -17.33
N PHE A 125 -13.70 -1.16 -16.32
CA PHE A 125 -12.51 -2.02 -16.39
C PHE A 125 -12.75 -3.34 -17.12
N GLY A 126 -14.00 -3.67 -17.43
CA GLY A 126 -14.36 -4.87 -18.19
C GLY A 126 -14.71 -6.07 -17.32
N ALA A 127 -15.16 -5.82 -16.08
CA ALA A 127 -15.67 -6.86 -15.21
C ALA A 127 -16.92 -7.51 -15.85
N SER A 128 -16.94 -8.85 -15.87
CA SER A 128 -18.07 -9.64 -16.36
C SER A 128 -19.19 -9.74 -15.31
N THR A 129 -20.38 -10.14 -15.73
CA THR A 129 -21.51 -10.37 -14.80
C THR A 129 -21.20 -11.46 -13.77
N SER A 130 -20.30 -12.40 -14.08
CA SER A 130 -19.92 -13.51 -13.19
C SER A 130 -18.96 -13.07 -12.08
N ASN A 131 -18.11 -12.06 -12.29
CA ASN A 131 -17.06 -11.67 -11.34
C ASN A 131 -17.25 -10.29 -10.70
N ILE A 132 -18.22 -9.48 -11.19
CA ILE A 132 -18.44 -8.12 -10.70
C ILE A 132 -18.83 -8.08 -9.22
N GLU A 133 -19.64 -9.04 -8.74
CA GLU A 133 -20.07 -9.07 -7.34
C GLU A 133 -18.89 -9.38 -6.40
N TYR A 134 -18.06 -10.34 -6.74
CA TYR A 134 -16.82 -10.62 -5.98
C TYR A 134 -15.88 -9.43 -5.97
N ALA A 135 -15.76 -8.71 -7.10
CA ALA A 135 -14.94 -7.51 -7.18
C ALA A 135 -15.49 -6.37 -6.31
N LYS A 136 -16.82 -6.20 -6.25
CA LYS A 136 -17.50 -5.24 -5.36
C LYS A 136 -17.26 -5.59 -3.89
N ASP A 137 -17.43 -6.85 -3.51
CA ASP A 137 -17.24 -7.35 -2.16
C ASP A 137 -15.83 -7.07 -1.64
N TYR A 138 -14.82 -7.31 -2.48
CA TYR A 138 -13.43 -7.02 -2.12
C TYR A 138 -13.15 -5.53 -2.06
N LEU A 139 -13.48 -4.80 -3.14
CA LEU A 139 -13.08 -3.41 -3.31
C LEU A 139 -13.79 -2.48 -2.33
N SER A 140 -15.07 -2.75 -2.01
CA SER A 140 -15.79 -1.98 -1.00
C SER A 140 -15.10 -2.01 0.36
N VAL A 141 -14.60 -3.17 0.78
CA VAL A 141 -13.86 -3.31 2.04
C VAL A 141 -12.51 -2.56 1.96
N ILE A 142 -11.79 -2.70 0.86
CA ILE A 142 -10.51 -1.99 0.64
C ILE A 142 -10.70 -0.46 0.69
N LEU A 143 -11.79 0.06 0.12
CA LEU A 143 -12.11 1.49 0.15
C LEU A 143 -12.33 2.02 1.58
N ILE A 144 -12.92 1.22 2.48
CA ILE A 144 -13.06 1.57 3.91
C ILE A 144 -11.67 1.71 4.56
N GLY A 145 -10.75 0.82 4.23
CA GLY A 145 -9.38 0.83 4.75
C GLY A 145 -8.43 1.81 4.07
N LEU A 146 -8.89 2.59 3.07
CA LEU A 146 -8.02 3.38 2.20
C LEU A 146 -7.24 4.46 2.96
N VAL A 147 -7.90 5.18 3.86
CA VAL A 147 -7.26 6.26 4.63
C VAL A 147 -6.10 5.75 5.50
N PRO A 148 -6.27 4.74 6.36
CA PRO A 148 -5.15 4.20 7.13
C PRO A 148 -4.07 3.56 6.25
N LEU A 149 -4.44 2.96 5.11
CA LEU A 149 -3.49 2.40 4.16
C LEU A 149 -2.58 3.50 3.57
N SER A 150 -3.17 4.59 3.06
CA SER A 150 -2.43 5.70 2.45
C SER A 150 -1.54 6.41 3.47
N LEU A 151 -2.09 6.74 4.64
CA LEU A 151 -1.33 7.35 5.73
C LEU A 151 -0.17 6.46 6.21
N SER A 152 -0.35 5.14 6.23
CA SER A 152 0.74 4.20 6.52
C SER A 152 1.89 4.36 5.54
N MET A 153 1.60 4.53 4.24
CA MET A 153 2.63 4.77 3.21
C MET A 153 3.40 6.08 3.45
N VAL A 154 2.69 7.16 3.77
CA VAL A 154 3.30 8.45 4.08
C VAL A 154 4.21 8.35 5.30
N LEU A 155 3.72 7.76 6.40
CA LEU A 155 4.50 7.58 7.63
C LEU A 155 5.70 6.66 7.44
N ASN A 156 5.58 5.59 6.65
CA ASN A 156 6.70 4.71 6.30
C ASN A 156 7.80 5.48 5.55
N ASN A 157 7.45 6.34 4.59
CA ASN A 157 8.42 7.14 3.85
C ASN A 157 9.07 8.21 4.74
N LEU A 158 8.30 8.87 5.61
CA LEU A 158 8.83 9.83 6.58
C LEU A 158 9.76 9.16 7.61
N ALA A 159 9.43 7.97 8.11
CA ALA A 159 10.30 7.21 9.00
C ALA A 159 11.63 6.84 8.33
N ARG A 160 11.60 6.46 7.06
CA ARG A 160 12.83 6.23 6.27
C ARG A 160 13.64 7.51 6.09
N ALA A 161 13.00 8.64 5.83
CA ALA A 161 13.63 9.95 5.69
C ALA A 161 14.32 10.40 6.99
N GLU A 162 13.77 10.01 8.14
CA GLU A 162 14.38 10.23 9.48
C GLU A 162 15.54 9.25 9.77
N GLY A 163 15.81 8.28 8.87
CA GLY A 163 16.82 7.22 9.08
C GLY A 163 16.31 6.05 9.95
N ARG A 164 14.99 5.96 10.20
CA ARG A 164 14.37 4.90 11.01
C ARG A 164 13.83 3.76 10.14
N VAL A 165 14.63 3.28 9.20
CA VAL A 165 14.24 2.28 8.20
C VAL A 165 13.74 0.98 8.82
N ASN A 166 14.32 0.57 9.96
CA ASN A 166 13.88 -0.64 10.68
C ASN A 166 12.42 -0.55 11.15
N ILE A 167 11.96 0.64 11.54
CA ILE A 167 10.56 0.82 11.96
C ILE A 167 9.62 0.65 10.77
N ALA A 168 9.98 1.22 9.63
CA ALA A 168 9.22 1.02 8.39
C ALA A 168 9.20 -0.48 7.99
N MET A 169 10.34 -1.17 8.08
CA MET A 169 10.42 -2.61 7.83
C MET A 169 9.50 -3.41 8.77
N TYR A 170 9.58 -3.18 10.08
CA TYR A 170 8.74 -3.89 11.05
C TYR A 170 7.25 -3.61 10.85
N ALA A 171 6.85 -2.38 10.47
CA ALA A 171 5.48 -2.07 10.13
C ALA A 171 4.98 -2.92 8.95
N MET A 172 5.79 -3.02 7.89
CA MET A 172 5.47 -3.85 6.71
C MET A 172 5.42 -5.33 7.06
N MET A 173 6.38 -5.83 7.87
CA MET A 173 6.41 -7.22 8.31
C MET A 173 5.20 -7.57 9.20
N LEU A 174 4.81 -6.67 10.09
CA LEU A 174 3.62 -6.86 10.93
C LEU A 174 2.35 -6.91 10.07
N GLY A 175 2.18 -5.97 9.13
CA GLY A 175 1.04 -5.99 8.21
C GLY A 175 0.97 -7.29 7.42
N ALA A 176 2.07 -7.65 6.74
CA ALA A 176 2.14 -8.86 5.92
C ALA A 176 1.98 -10.15 6.75
N GLY A 177 2.67 -10.23 7.90
CA GLY A 177 2.58 -11.40 8.78
C GLY A 177 1.18 -11.59 9.36
N THR A 178 0.54 -10.49 9.79
CA THR A 178 -0.84 -10.54 10.29
C THR A 178 -1.80 -10.97 9.18
N ASN A 179 -1.65 -10.44 7.95
CA ASN A 179 -2.49 -10.83 6.82
C ASN A 179 -2.41 -12.33 6.53
N ILE A 180 -1.19 -12.87 6.38
CA ILE A 180 -0.98 -14.30 6.14
C ILE A 180 -1.63 -15.18 7.23
N LEU A 181 -1.63 -14.72 8.49
CA LEU A 181 -2.18 -15.48 9.60
C LEU A 181 -3.71 -15.40 9.68
N ILE A 182 -4.30 -14.26 9.33
CA ILE A 182 -5.74 -14.06 9.48
C ILE A 182 -6.54 -14.32 8.19
N ASP A 183 -5.92 -14.29 7.01
CA ASP A 183 -6.58 -14.61 5.74
C ASP A 183 -7.33 -15.95 5.79
N PRO A 184 -6.70 -17.08 6.23
CA PRO A 184 -7.41 -18.36 6.29
C PRO A 184 -8.65 -18.31 7.19
N LEU A 185 -8.62 -17.54 8.28
CA LEU A 185 -9.73 -17.43 9.24
C LEU A 185 -10.95 -16.74 8.62
N PHE A 186 -10.74 -15.80 7.70
CA PHE A 186 -11.80 -15.03 7.07
C PHE A 186 -12.26 -15.62 5.74
N ILE A 187 -11.35 -16.28 5.01
CA ILE A 187 -11.61 -16.76 3.64
C ILE A 187 -12.29 -18.12 3.64
N PHE A 188 -11.79 -19.10 4.43
CA PHE A 188 -12.26 -20.47 4.39
C PHE A 188 -13.51 -20.69 5.26
N ASP A 189 -14.37 -21.65 4.83
CA ASP A 189 -15.53 -22.08 5.61
C ASP A 189 -15.11 -22.95 6.80
N GLU A 190 -14.12 -23.81 6.56
CA GLU A 190 -13.58 -24.75 7.55
C GLU A 190 -12.13 -25.11 7.26
N VAL A 191 -11.39 -25.49 8.26
CA VAL A 191 -10.04 -26.06 8.15
C VAL A 191 -9.94 -27.32 8.98
N THR A 192 -9.47 -28.41 8.36
CA THR A 192 -9.20 -29.66 9.06
C THR A 192 -7.75 -29.68 9.54
N PHE A 193 -7.55 -29.67 10.85
CA PHE A 193 -6.23 -29.75 11.47
C PHE A 193 -6.17 -30.95 12.43
N CYS A 194 -5.20 -31.84 12.24
CA CYS A 194 -5.03 -33.05 13.06
C CYS A 194 -6.30 -33.92 13.20
N GLY A 195 -7.12 -34.02 12.15
CA GLY A 195 -8.35 -34.81 12.16
C GLY A 195 -9.56 -34.13 12.79
N THR A 196 -9.42 -32.87 13.26
CA THR A 196 -10.53 -32.07 13.78
C THR A 196 -10.87 -30.98 12.78
N THR A 197 -12.13 -30.89 12.35
CA THR A 197 -12.62 -29.82 11.49
C THR A 197 -13.05 -28.64 12.35
N ILE A 198 -12.45 -27.50 12.12
CA ILE A 198 -12.72 -26.24 12.81
C ILE A 198 -13.52 -25.35 11.87
N PRO A 199 -14.76 -24.95 12.21
CA PRO A 199 -15.51 -24.00 11.41
C PRO A 199 -14.86 -22.61 11.47
N LEU A 200 -14.79 -21.91 10.35
CA LEU A 200 -14.25 -20.58 10.20
C LEU A 200 -15.33 -19.63 9.67
N LEU A 201 -14.96 -18.43 9.24
CA LEU A 201 -15.93 -17.41 8.88
C LEU A 201 -16.54 -17.56 7.47
N GLY A 202 -15.84 -18.23 6.54
CA GLY A 202 -16.36 -18.53 5.21
C GLY A 202 -16.77 -17.33 4.36
N LEU A 203 -16.10 -16.18 4.53
CA LEU A 203 -16.46 -14.95 3.83
C LEU A 203 -15.86 -14.85 2.41
N GLY A 204 -15.08 -15.84 1.98
CA GLY A 204 -14.47 -15.87 0.66
C GLY A 204 -13.67 -14.61 0.32
N VAL A 205 -13.95 -13.99 -0.82
CA VAL A 205 -13.25 -12.78 -1.32
C VAL A 205 -13.44 -11.58 -0.39
N ARG A 206 -14.64 -11.41 0.16
CA ARG A 206 -14.91 -10.36 1.15
C ARG A 206 -14.06 -10.54 2.40
N GLY A 207 -13.86 -11.79 2.82
CA GLY A 207 -12.97 -12.16 3.92
C GLY A 207 -11.53 -11.73 3.69
N ALA A 208 -10.99 -11.95 2.48
CA ALA A 208 -9.67 -11.49 2.09
C ALA A 208 -9.54 -9.95 2.18
N GLY A 209 -10.55 -9.21 1.72
CA GLY A 209 -10.60 -7.76 1.88
C GLY A 209 -10.56 -7.31 3.34
N ILE A 210 -11.35 -7.95 4.21
CA ILE A 210 -11.39 -7.64 5.66
C ILE A 210 -10.04 -7.94 6.31
N ALA A 211 -9.47 -9.11 6.05
CA ALA A 211 -8.16 -9.50 6.58
C ALA A 211 -7.05 -8.52 6.15
N THR A 212 -7.07 -8.09 4.88
CA THR A 212 -6.16 -7.07 4.36
C THR A 212 -6.31 -5.75 5.11
N VAL A 213 -7.52 -5.23 5.26
CA VAL A 213 -7.76 -3.95 5.96
C VAL A 213 -7.36 -4.03 7.43
N LEU A 214 -7.72 -5.09 8.14
CA LEU A 214 -7.32 -5.30 9.54
C LEU A 214 -5.79 -5.33 9.69
N SER A 215 -5.11 -6.03 8.82
CA SER A 215 -3.64 -6.12 8.79
C SER A 215 -3.00 -4.76 8.53
N GLN A 216 -3.58 -3.97 7.64
CA GLN A 216 -3.11 -2.60 7.36
C GLN A 216 -3.38 -1.66 8.54
N ILE A 217 -4.49 -1.81 9.26
CA ILE A 217 -4.76 -1.03 10.48
C ILE A 217 -3.73 -1.37 11.58
N ILE A 218 -3.36 -2.63 11.74
CA ILE A 218 -2.31 -3.06 12.69
C ILE A 218 -0.96 -2.45 12.30
N SER A 219 -0.58 -2.55 11.03
CA SER A 219 0.64 -1.94 10.48
C SER A 219 0.65 -0.43 10.70
N PHE A 220 -0.46 0.25 10.36
CA PHE A 220 -0.65 1.68 10.56
C PHE A 220 -0.54 2.08 12.03
N SER A 221 -1.18 1.36 12.92
CA SER A 221 -1.13 1.62 14.36
C SER A 221 0.29 1.51 14.91
N TYR A 222 1.06 0.51 14.43
CA TYR A 222 2.46 0.35 14.80
C TYR A 222 3.31 1.52 14.29
N ILE A 223 3.23 1.85 13.00
CA ILE A 223 4.04 2.94 12.43
C ILE A 223 3.67 4.30 13.06
N LEU A 224 2.37 4.53 13.32
CA LEU A 224 1.87 5.73 13.96
C LEU A 224 2.48 5.90 15.36
N THR A 225 2.38 4.88 16.22
CA THR A 225 2.91 4.92 17.60
C THR A 225 4.41 5.11 17.63
N LYS A 226 5.14 4.45 16.72
CA LYS A 226 6.61 4.57 16.63
C LYS A 226 7.06 5.88 16.02
N THR A 227 6.34 6.41 15.04
CA THR A 227 6.67 7.69 14.40
C THR A 227 6.49 8.85 15.37
N PHE A 228 5.47 8.82 16.24
CA PHE A 228 5.24 9.87 17.24
C PHE A 228 5.87 9.58 18.61
N SER A 229 6.76 8.61 18.71
CA SER A 229 7.50 8.33 19.94
C SER A 229 8.45 9.47 20.31
N LYS A 230 8.88 9.51 21.58
CA LYS A 230 9.83 10.54 22.10
C LYS A 230 11.15 10.59 21.32
N ASP A 231 11.54 9.47 20.73
CA ASP A 231 12.80 9.31 19.99
C ASP A 231 12.70 9.80 18.54
N SER A 232 11.55 10.22 18.06
CA SER A 232 11.34 10.76 16.72
C SER A 232 11.50 12.27 16.70
N GLN A 233 11.99 12.80 15.58
CA GLN A 233 11.98 14.24 15.28
C GLN A 233 10.65 14.67 14.63
N ILE A 234 9.82 13.72 14.23
CA ILE A 234 8.51 13.97 13.65
C ILE A 234 7.55 14.42 14.75
N ARG A 235 6.95 15.59 14.59
CA ARG A 235 5.96 16.14 15.52
C ARG A 235 4.73 16.57 14.74
N VAL A 236 3.54 16.18 15.21
CA VAL A 236 2.27 16.66 14.67
C VAL A 236 1.70 17.70 15.61
N ASN A 237 1.33 18.84 15.04
CA ASN A 237 0.63 19.88 15.76
C ASN A 237 -0.84 19.89 15.34
N PHE A 238 -1.71 19.43 16.23
CA PHE A 238 -3.15 19.41 15.98
C PHE A 238 -3.82 20.76 16.22
N LYS A 239 -3.14 21.73 16.87
CA LYS A 239 -3.75 23.03 17.22
C LYS A 239 -4.12 23.87 16.00
N ASN A 240 -3.33 23.78 14.92
CA ASN A 240 -3.52 24.58 13.70
C ASN A 240 -3.81 23.64 12.52
N TRP A 241 -4.81 22.77 12.68
CA TRP A 241 -5.12 21.74 11.67
C TRP A 241 -5.48 22.34 10.29
N LEU A 242 -5.95 23.59 10.22
CA LEU A 242 -6.33 24.26 8.98
C LEU A 242 -5.20 25.10 8.34
N ASP A 243 -4.07 25.31 9.01
CA ASP A 243 -2.93 26.04 8.45
C ASP A 243 -2.18 25.19 7.43
N ILE A 244 -2.55 25.31 6.18
CA ILE A 244 -1.90 24.65 5.05
C ILE A 244 -0.92 25.63 4.41
N HIS A 245 0.37 25.33 4.50
CA HIS A 245 1.41 26.08 3.82
C HIS A 245 1.48 25.70 2.34
N PHE A 246 0.89 26.50 1.48
CA PHE A 246 0.76 26.22 0.04
C PHE A 246 2.10 25.94 -0.66
N GLU A 247 3.17 26.62 -0.28
CA GLU A 247 4.52 26.33 -0.78
C GLU A 247 4.97 24.91 -0.44
N THR A 248 4.69 24.46 0.78
CA THR A 248 5.02 23.09 1.20
C THR A 248 4.20 22.04 0.44
N VAL A 249 2.92 22.34 0.18
CA VAL A 249 2.05 21.50 -0.69
C VAL A 249 2.66 21.37 -2.08
N LYS A 250 3.02 22.50 -2.69
CA LYS A 250 3.64 22.55 -4.03
C LYS A 250 4.94 21.74 -4.07
N ASP A 251 5.81 21.92 -3.08
CA ASP A 251 7.08 21.18 -2.99
C ASP A 251 6.83 19.67 -2.93
N ILE A 252 5.89 19.21 -2.10
CA ILE A 252 5.55 17.79 -1.95
C ILE A 252 5.00 17.22 -3.25
N ILE A 253 4.05 17.92 -3.87
CA ILE A 253 3.40 17.44 -5.12
C ILE A 253 4.39 17.43 -6.26
N VAL A 254 5.16 18.49 -6.49
CA VAL A 254 6.12 18.57 -7.60
C VAL A 254 7.16 17.44 -7.52
N ILE A 255 7.68 17.18 -6.32
CA ILE A 255 8.68 16.12 -6.14
C ILE A 255 8.06 14.72 -6.24
N GLY A 256 6.83 14.54 -5.76
CA GLY A 256 6.12 13.26 -5.80
C GLY A 256 5.49 12.94 -7.16
N MET A 257 5.23 13.95 -8.00
CA MET A 257 4.52 13.81 -9.28
C MET A 257 5.11 12.74 -10.22
N PRO A 258 6.43 12.61 -10.41
CA PRO A 258 7.00 11.55 -11.24
C PRO A 258 6.61 10.16 -10.76
N THR A 259 6.52 9.96 -9.43
CA THR A 259 6.09 8.68 -8.85
C THR A 259 4.61 8.42 -9.10
N PHE A 260 3.78 9.45 -8.96
CA PHE A 260 2.35 9.38 -9.30
C PHE A 260 2.15 8.98 -10.76
N LEU A 261 2.79 9.69 -11.69
CA LEU A 261 2.68 9.42 -13.13
C LEU A 261 3.13 7.99 -13.48
N ARG A 262 4.24 7.54 -12.91
CA ARG A 262 4.74 6.17 -13.14
C ARG A 262 3.73 5.10 -12.70
N ASN A 263 3.16 5.23 -11.50
CA ASN A 263 2.21 4.24 -10.98
C ASN A 263 0.84 4.35 -11.68
N SER A 264 0.38 5.56 -11.99
CA SER A 264 -0.86 5.77 -12.75
C SER A 264 -0.77 5.23 -14.18
N LEU A 265 0.39 5.34 -14.83
CA LEU A 265 0.62 4.73 -16.13
C LEU A 265 0.55 3.20 -16.04
N GLY A 266 1.09 2.60 -14.99
CA GLY A 266 0.97 1.17 -14.71
C GLY A 266 -0.49 0.74 -14.54
N ALA A 267 -1.29 1.50 -13.78
CA ALA A 267 -2.72 1.26 -13.63
C ALA A 267 -3.46 1.38 -14.97
N PHE A 268 -3.15 2.42 -15.77
CA PHE A 268 -3.75 2.61 -17.08
C PHE A 268 -3.45 1.44 -18.03
N LEU A 269 -2.21 0.96 -18.07
CA LEU A 269 -1.84 -0.21 -18.86
C LEU A 269 -2.57 -1.47 -18.41
N ALA A 270 -2.72 -1.68 -17.11
CA ALA A 270 -3.49 -2.81 -16.58
C ALA A 270 -4.95 -2.75 -17.01
N ILE A 271 -5.60 -1.59 -16.94
CA ILE A 271 -6.97 -1.37 -17.40
C ILE A 271 -7.09 -1.66 -18.90
N LEU A 272 -6.15 -1.15 -19.70
CA LEU A 272 -6.14 -1.35 -21.15
C LEU A 272 -6.04 -2.85 -21.49
N ILE A 273 -5.14 -3.59 -20.83
CA ILE A 273 -4.98 -5.03 -21.04
C ILE A 273 -6.27 -5.77 -20.65
N LEU A 274 -6.87 -5.46 -19.50
CA LEU A 274 -8.12 -6.08 -19.06
C LEU A 274 -9.26 -5.83 -20.05
N LYS A 275 -9.38 -4.63 -20.57
CA LYS A 275 -10.37 -4.31 -21.63
C LYS A 275 -10.13 -5.08 -22.92
N LEU A 276 -8.88 -5.20 -23.35
CA LEU A 276 -8.52 -5.98 -24.54
C LEU A 276 -8.86 -7.46 -24.34
N ILE A 277 -8.56 -8.03 -23.18
CA ILE A 277 -8.94 -9.40 -22.84
C ILE A 277 -10.47 -9.56 -22.89
N SER A 278 -11.21 -8.65 -22.25
CA SER A 278 -12.69 -8.68 -22.26
C SER A 278 -13.28 -8.58 -23.67
N PHE A 279 -12.64 -7.83 -24.57
CA PHE A 279 -13.12 -7.62 -25.94
C PHE A 279 -12.80 -8.78 -26.89
N TYR A 280 -11.60 -9.36 -26.78
CA TYR A 280 -11.12 -10.37 -27.74
C TYR A 280 -11.31 -11.81 -27.28
N ALA A 281 -11.32 -12.08 -25.97
CA ALA A 281 -11.45 -13.44 -25.41
C ALA A 281 -12.94 -13.77 -25.13
N VAL A 282 -13.78 -13.71 -26.14
CA VAL A 282 -15.22 -13.99 -26.01
C VAL A 282 -15.44 -15.45 -25.58
N GLY A 283 -16.08 -15.66 -24.44
CA GLY A 283 -16.35 -16.97 -23.86
C GLY A 283 -15.37 -17.41 -22.75
N ASP A 284 -14.10 -17.06 -22.85
CA ASP A 284 -13.05 -17.46 -21.91
C ASP A 284 -12.40 -16.26 -21.16
N SER A 285 -13.04 -15.08 -21.22
CA SER A 285 -12.48 -13.84 -20.70
C SER A 285 -12.09 -13.92 -19.22
N ASP A 286 -12.88 -14.61 -18.39
CA ASP A 286 -12.66 -14.75 -16.94
C ASP A 286 -11.38 -15.53 -16.63
N ILE A 287 -11.09 -16.57 -17.43
CA ILE A 287 -9.86 -17.38 -17.31
C ILE A 287 -8.63 -16.51 -17.65
N TYR A 288 -8.66 -15.83 -18.79
CA TYR A 288 -7.54 -14.98 -19.22
C TYR A 288 -7.30 -13.81 -18.27
N GLN A 289 -8.36 -13.22 -17.68
CA GLN A 289 -8.24 -12.18 -16.67
C GLN A 289 -7.60 -12.71 -15.39
N SER A 290 -7.99 -13.90 -14.94
CA SER A 290 -7.40 -14.56 -13.77
C SER A 290 -5.93 -14.87 -14.00
N VAL A 291 -5.56 -15.40 -15.17
CA VAL A 291 -4.18 -15.68 -15.56
C VAL A 291 -3.35 -14.39 -15.60
N TYR A 292 -3.89 -13.31 -16.19
CA TYR A 292 -3.24 -12.00 -16.20
C TYR A 292 -2.97 -11.47 -14.78
N GLY A 293 -3.95 -11.61 -13.88
CA GLY A 293 -3.80 -11.19 -12.48
C GLY A 293 -2.65 -11.92 -11.77
N VAL A 294 -2.56 -13.23 -11.92
CA VAL A 294 -1.48 -14.05 -11.33
C VAL A 294 -0.12 -13.66 -11.95
N ILE A 295 -0.02 -13.58 -13.28
CA ILE A 295 1.22 -13.21 -13.98
C ILE A 295 1.70 -11.83 -13.51
N ASN A 296 0.80 -10.86 -13.40
CA ASN A 296 1.16 -9.50 -12.97
C ASN A 296 1.74 -9.47 -11.54
N LYS A 297 1.16 -10.23 -10.61
CA LYS A 297 1.69 -10.39 -9.25
C LYS A 297 3.08 -11.05 -9.23
N MET A 298 3.31 -12.05 -10.10
CA MET A 298 4.63 -12.66 -10.27
C MET A 298 5.67 -11.68 -10.83
N ILE A 299 5.30 -10.87 -11.82
CA ILE A 299 6.17 -9.82 -12.38
C ILE A 299 6.59 -8.81 -11.31
N VAL A 300 5.65 -8.39 -10.45
CA VAL A 300 5.94 -7.49 -9.33
C VAL A 300 6.97 -8.11 -8.39
N LEU A 301 6.82 -9.38 -8.03
CA LEU A 301 7.79 -10.09 -7.19
C LEU A 301 9.18 -10.15 -7.84
N ILE A 302 9.24 -10.51 -9.13
CA ILE A 302 10.51 -10.56 -9.88
C ILE A 302 11.18 -9.19 -9.93
N ASN A 303 10.42 -8.12 -10.11
CA ASN A 303 10.97 -6.76 -10.12
C ASN A 303 11.57 -6.36 -8.76
N TYR A 304 10.96 -6.76 -7.65
CA TYR A 304 11.56 -6.56 -6.32
C TYR A 304 12.85 -7.37 -6.15
N LEU A 305 12.91 -8.61 -6.65
CA LEU A 305 14.13 -9.42 -6.63
C LEU A 305 15.26 -8.82 -7.46
N LYS A 306 14.95 -8.22 -8.62
CA LYS A 306 15.94 -7.51 -9.46
C LYS A 306 16.52 -6.29 -8.77
N GLN A 307 15.74 -5.55 -7.98
CA GLN A 307 16.25 -4.41 -7.20
C GLN A 307 17.31 -4.81 -6.15
N PHE A 308 17.41 -6.10 -5.82
CA PHE A 308 18.47 -6.64 -4.96
C PHE A 308 19.81 -6.80 -5.66
N GLN A 309 19.83 -6.88 -6.99
CA GLN A 309 21.03 -7.17 -7.77
C GLN A 309 21.74 -5.92 -8.29
N THR A 310 21.06 -4.77 -8.27
CA THR A 310 21.60 -3.46 -8.68
C THR A 310 21.89 -2.56 -7.50
#